data_7451f76479437b65281e4f6483bfbfcb
#
_entry.id   7451f76479437b65281e4f6483bfbfcb
#
_cell.length_a   1.000
_cell.length_b   1.000
_cell.length_c   1.000
_cell.angle_alpha   90.00
_cell.angle_beta   90.00
_cell.angle_gamma   90.00
#
_symmetry.space_group_name_H-M   'P 1'
#
loop_
_entity.id
_entity.type
_entity.pdbx_description
1 polymer ?
#
loop_
_entity_poly.entity_id
_entity_poly.type
_entity_poly.pdbx_seq_one_letter_code
_entity_poly.pdbx_strand_id
1 'polypeptide(L)'
;IVDHLKPYQLINQDGIWYLAAVDQDKLKCYTLTKIEAPLLNREDKFTRDAAIVKTLDEEDSIWLNLNKTEVVIKVAAEVATYFRQRKLIAGQKTVKELEDGGLILSGQIAHPNQIWPTVRAWIPHVRIISPEPLQAELEQQLKAYLNLA
;
A
#
# COMPACT_ATOMS: atom_id res chain seq x y z
N ILE A 1 -14.56 10.47 20.31
CA ILE A 1 -13.47 11.33 20.82
C ILE A 1 -12.27 10.45 21.07
N VAL A 2 -11.12 10.86 20.58
CA VAL A 2 -9.83 10.19 20.84
C VAL A 2 -9.01 11.10 21.74
N ASP A 3 -8.63 10.61 22.90
CA ASP A 3 -7.83 11.35 23.88
C ASP A 3 -6.42 10.78 23.95
N HIS A 4 -5.45 11.65 24.29
CA HIS A 4 -4.05 11.27 24.47
C HIS A 4 -3.39 10.62 23.26
N LEU A 5 -3.75 11.07 22.06
CA LEU A 5 -3.13 10.63 20.83
C LEU A 5 -1.68 11.10 20.75
N LYS A 6 -0.76 10.21 20.39
CA LYS A 6 0.66 10.51 20.20
C LYS A 6 0.95 10.67 18.70
N PRO A 7 1.03 11.90 18.16
CA PRO A 7 1.25 12.13 16.74
C PRO A 7 2.70 11.83 16.35
N TYR A 8 2.90 11.14 15.25
CA TYR A 8 4.23 10.78 14.75
C TYR A 8 4.58 11.43 13.42
N GLN A 9 3.72 11.34 12.43
CA GLN A 9 4.04 11.75 11.07
C GLN A 9 2.80 12.09 10.26
N LEU A 10 2.94 13.04 9.32
CA LEU A 10 1.96 13.29 8.27
C LEU A 10 2.36 12.50 7.03
N ILE A 11 1.38 11.82 6.42
CA ILE A 11 1.56 11.00 5.22
C ILE A 11 0.61 11.52 4.15
N ASN A 12 1.14 11.79 2.95
CA ASN A 12 0.32 12.06 1.77
C ASN A 12 0.26 10.80 0.92
N GLN A 13 -0.94 10.31 0.67
CA GLN A 13 -1.16 9.21 -0.24
C GLN A 13 -2.27 9.59 -1.24
N ASP A 14 -1.93 9.59 -2.52
CA ASP A 14 -2.84 9.94 -3.61
C ASP A 14 -3.55 11.30 -3.42
N GLY A 15 -2.83 12.28 -2.87
CA GLY A 15 -3.35 13.63 -2.59
C GLY A 15 -4.16 13.77 -1.30
N ILE A 16 -4.36 12.67 -0.56
CA ILE A 16 -5.05 12.68 0.73
C ILE A 16 -4.02 12.68 1.86
N TRP A 17 -4.17 13.60 2.81
CA TRP A 17 -3.30 13.68 3.99
C TRP A 17 -3.84 12.85 5.15
N TYR A 18 -2.93 12.12 5.78
CA TYR A 18 -3.18 11.28 6.95
C TYR A 18 -2.22 11.65 8.07
N LEU A 19 -2.69 11.50 9.30
CA LEU A 19 -1.87 11.55 10.51
C LEU A 19 -1.59 10.12 10.98
N ALA A 20 -0.33 9.71 10.97
CA ALA A 20 0.11 8.50 11.66
C ALA A 20 0.32 8.83 13.14
N ALA A 21 -0.37 8.13 14.00
CA ALA A 21 -0.35 8.38 15.43
C ALA A 21 -0.58 7.10 16.24
N VAL A 22 -0.09 7.07 17.47
CA VAL A 22 -0.34 5.97 18.41
C VAL A 22 -1.52 6.31 19.30
N ASP A 23 -2.48 5.43 19.30
CA ASP A 23 -3.67 5.45 20.13
C ASP A 23 -3.75 4.14 20.91
N GLN A 24 -3.72 4.22 22.24
CA GLN A 24 -3.72 3.03 23.13
C GLN A 24 -2.69 1.97 22.71
N ASP A 25 -1.44 2.40 22.52
CA ASP A 25 -0.30 1.57 22.11
C ASP A 25 -0.41 0.93 20.71
N LYS A 26 -1.37 1.39 19.90
CA LYS A 26 -1.53 0.94 18.50
C LYS A 26 -1.26 2.08 17.53
N LEU A 27 -0.38 1.84 16.56
CA LEU A 27 -0.14 2.77 15.46
C LEU A 27 -1.32 2.72 14.49
N LYS A 28 -1.90 3.89 14.23
CA LYS A 28 -3.08 4.07 13.36
C LYS A 28 -2.87 5.25 12.43
N CYS A 29 -3.60 5.27 11.32
CA CYS A 29 -3.69 6.41 10.42
C CYS A 29 -5.08 7.04 10.47
N TYR A 30 -5.11 8.36 10.60
CA TYR A 30 -6.32 9.18 10.63
C TYR A 30 -6.34 10.12 9.44
N THR A 31 -7.42 10.13 8.68
CA THR A 31 -7.59 11.11 7.60
C THR A 31 -7.72 12.52 8.18
N LEU A 32 -6.87 13.46 7.77
CA LEU A 32 -6.85 14.82 8.34
C LEU A 32 -8.19 15.54 8.22
N THR A 33 -8.91 15.35 7.13
CA THR A 33 -10.23 15.98 6.92
C THR A 33 -11.31 15.48 7.88
N LYS A 34 -11.08 14.35 8.56
CA LYS A 34 -11.99 13.77 9.56
C LYS A 34 -11.61 14.13 10.99
N ILE A 35 -10.55 14.88 11.19
CA ILE A 35 -10.12 15.36 12.50
C ILE A 35 -10.83 16.68 12.78
N GLU A 36 -11.73 16.66 13.76
CA GLU A 36 -12.48 17.83 14.18
C GLU A 36 -11.92 18.36 15.51
N ALA A 37 -11.81 19.69 15.61
CA ALA A 37 -11.39 20.40 16.82
C ALA A 37 -10.17 19.80 17.55
N PRO A 38 -9.00 19.67 16.90
CA PRO A 38 -7.82 19.12 17.54
C PRO A 38 -7.34 20.06 18.67
N LEU A 39 -7.06 19.49 19.83
CA LEU A 39 -6.51 20.21 20.98
C LEU A 39 -5.11 19.70 21.26
N LEU A 40 -4.15 20.63 21.32
CA LEU A 40 -2.78 20.33 21.68
C LEU A 40 -2.61 20.40 23.20
N ASN A 41 -2.32 19.26 23.84
CA ASN A 41 -1.90 19.25 25.23
C ASN A 41 -0.39 19.51 25.31
N ARG A 42 0.00 20.71 25.79
CA ARG A 42 1.40 21.11 25.88
C ARG A 42 2.11 20.58 27.12
N GLU A 43 1.37 20.12 28.11
CA GLU A 43 1.90 19.59 29.37
C GLU A 43 2.20 18.10 29.28
N ASP A 44 1.44 17.38 28.49
CA ASP A 44 1.61 15.94 28.25
C ASP A 44 2.54 15.70 27.07
N LYS A 45 3.72 15.14 27.36
CA LYS A 45 4.76 14.87 26.36
C LYS A 45 5.06 13.39 26.33
N PHE A 46 5.43 12.89 25.17
CA PHE A 46 5.86 11.51 24.98
C PHE A 46 7.22 11.46 24.27
N THR A 47 7.96 10.39 24.49
CA THR A 47 9.17 10.09 23.74
C THR A 47 8.80 9.21 22.55
N ARG A 48 9.27 9.56 21.36
CA ARG A 48 9.02 8.78 20.15
C ARG A 48 9.72 7.42 20.25
N ASP A 49 8.97 6.36 20.01
CA ASP A 49 9.52 5.00 19.94
C ASP A 49 10.30 4.83 18.63
N ALA A 50 11.57 4.45 18.74
CA ALA A 50 12.45 4.27 17.59
C ALA A 50 11.96 3.16 16.65
N ALA A 51 11.32 2.11 17.16
CA ALA A 51 10.75 1.04 16.34
C ALA A 51 9.58 1.55 15.48
N ILE A 52 8.73 2.41 16.03
CA ILE A 52 7.62 3.03 15.30
C ILE A 52 8.17 4.00 14.23
N VAL A 53 9.15 4.83 14.58
CA VAL A 53 9.81 5.73 13.61
C VAL A 53 10.39 4.94 12.44
N LYS A 54 11.10 3.85 12.72
CA LYS A 54 11.65 2.97 11.69
C LYS A 54 10.55 2.37 10.80
N THR A 55 9.46 1.89 11.39
CA THR A 55 8.31 1.37 10.64
C THR A 55 7.75 2.42 9.68
N LEU A 56 7.58 3.66 10.14
CA LEU A 56 7.09 4.76 9.32
C LEU A 56 8.04 5.15 8.19
N ASP A 57 9.34 5.11 8.42
CA ASP A 57 10.36 5.42 7.41
C ASP A 57 10.46 4.32 6.33
N GLU A 58 10.18 3.07 6.68
CA GLU A 58 10.24 1.93 5.77
C GLU A 58 8.91 1.71 5.01
N GLU A 59 7.80 2.23 5.50
CA GLU A 59 6.47 2.06 4.90
C GLU A 59 6.09 3.29 4.06
N ASP A 60 5.88 3.08 2.78
CA ASP A 60 5.43 4.11 1.85
C ASP A 60 3.89 4.19 1.75
N SER A 61 3.17 3.74 2.76
CA SER A 61 1.71 3.68 2.72
C SER A 61 1.05 3.88 4.10
N ILE A 62 -0.26 4.08 4.06
CA ILE A 62 -1.11 4.17 5.26
C ILE A 62 -1.43 2.81 5.89
N TRP A 63 -1.00 1.71 5.28
CA TRP A 63 -1.28 0.33 5.72
C TRP A 63 -0.27 -0.13 6.77
N LEU A 64 -0.20 0.59 7.89
CA LEU A 64 0.74 0.37 8.98
C LEU A 64 0.29 -0.78 9.88
N ASN A 65 1.26 -1.57 10.36
CA ASN A 65 1.06 -2.64 11.37
C ASN A 65 0.05 -3.73 10.99
N LEU A 66 -0.26 -3.90 9.71
CA LEU A 66 -1.09 -5.00 9.24
C LEU A 66 -0.23 -6.20 8.83
N ASN A 67 -0.78 -7.40 9.00
CA ASN A 67 -0.16 -8.60 8.47
C ASN A 67 -0.06 -8.49 6.95
N LYS A 68 1.13 -8.77 6.41
CA LYS A 68 1.38 -8.68 4.98
C LYS A 68 1.28 -10.06 4.34
N THR A 69 0.75 -10.08 3.13
CA THR A 69 0.67 -11.27 2.27
C THR A 69 1.55 -11.06 1.06
N GLU A 70 2.29 -12.08 0.68
CA GLU A 70 3.04 -12.06 -0.56
C GLU A 70 2.08 -12.08 -1.75
N VAL A 71 2.32 -11.19 -2.70
CA VAL A 71 1.67 -11.17 -4.01
C VAL A 71 2.72 -11.41 -5.09
N VAL A 72 2.39 -12.25 -6.06
CA VAL A 72 3.26 -12.54 -7.21
C VAL A 72 2.54 -12.10 -8.47
N ILE A 73 3.22 -11.31 -9.29
CA ILE A 73 2.69 -10.83 -10.57
C ILE A 73 3.60 -11.22 -11.73
N LYS A 74 2.99 -11.42 -12.89
CA LYS A 74 3.67 -11.55 -14.17
C LYS A 74 3.57 -10.24 -14.92
N VAL A 75 4.69 -9.76 -15.41
CA VAL A 75 4.81 -8.52 -16.19
C VAL A 75 5.28 -8.88 -17.59
N ALA A 76 4.56 -8.44 -18.61
CA ALA A 76 4.93 -8.66 -20.00
C ALA A 76 6.20 -7.90 -20.40
N ALA A 77 6.92 -8.42 -21.38
CA ALA A 77 8.18 -7.86 -21.85
C ALA A 77 8.05 -6.38 -22.28
N GLU A 78 6.91 -6.02 -22.90
CA GLU A 78 6.65 -4.67 -23.42
C GLU A 78 6.71 -3.59 -22.35
N VAL A 79 6.41 -3.92 -21.11
CA VAL A 79 6.38 -2.96 -19.99
C VAL A 79 7.39 -3.28 -18.89
N ALA A 80 8.18 -4.34 -19.05
CA ALA A 80 9.13 -4.81 -18.02
C ALA A 80 10.15 -3.73 -17.62
N THR A 81 10.58 -2.88 -18.54
CA THR A 81 11.53 -1.79 -18.28
C THR A 81 11.04 -0.84 -17.19
N TYR A 82 9.76 -0.51 -17.18
CA TYR A 82 9.18 0.38 -16.16
C TYR A 82 9.28 -0.21 -14.76
N PHE A 83 9.07 -1.52 -14.63
CA PHE A 83 9.18 -2.24 -13.37
C PHE A 83 10.64 -2.48 -12.93
N ARG A 84 11.59 -2.52 -13.87
CA ARG A 84 13.03 -2.55 -13.54
C ARG A 84 13.53 -1.20 -13.03
N GLN A 85 13.06 -0.10 -13.62
CA GLN A 85 13.52 1.24 -13.30
C GLN A 85 13.04 1.75 -11.95
N ARG A 86 11.89 1.29 -11.48
CA ARG A 86 11.31 1.72 -10.21
C ARG A 86 10.41 0.67 -9.58
N LYS A 87 10.23 0.76 -8.29
CA LYS A 87 9.30 -0.08 -7.55
C LYS A 87 7.88 0.46 -7.73
N LEU A 88 7.01 -0.31 -8.38
CA LEU A 88 5.61 0.02 -8.63
C LEU A 88 4.64 -0.72 -7.69
N ILE A 89 5.12 -1.73 -6.99
CA ILE A 89 4.37 -2.46 -5.96
C ILE A 89 5.14 -2.48 -4.64
N ALA A 90 4.40 -2.53 -3.53
CA ALA A 90 4.98 -2.54 -2.20
C ALA A 90 5.91 -3.75 -2.01
N GLY A 91 7.13 -3.52 -1.51
CA GLY A 91 8.11 -4.58 -1.27
C GLY A 91 8.59 -5.32 -2.52
N GLN A 92 8.53 -4.68 -3.68
CA GLN A 92 8.86 -5.29 -4.97
C GLN A 92 10.24 -5.93 -5.00
N LYS A 93 10.27 -7.20 -5.44
CA LYS A 93 11.48 -7.96 -5.72
C LYS A 93 11.33 -8.74 -7.02
N THR A 94 12.39 -8.82 -7.81
CA THR A 94 12.41 -9.68 -8.99
C THR A 94 12.64 -11.12 -8.56
N VAL A 95 11.68 -11.99 -8.85
CA VAL A 95 11.78 -13.43 -8.60
C VAL A 95 12.47 -14.12 -9.76
N LYS A 96 12.08 -13.76 -10.99
CA LYS A 96 12.62 -14.38 -12.20
C LYS A 96 12.50 -13.43 -13.39
N GLU A 97 13.50 -13.43 -14.25
CA GLU A 97 13.41 -12.90 -15.60
C GLU A 97 13.02 -14.02 -16.57
N LEU A 98 12.07 -13.75 -17.45
CA LEU A 98 11.59 -14.71 -18.44
C LEU A 98 12.42 -14.61 -19.72
N GLU A 99 12.47 -15.68 -20.50
CA GLU A 99 13.22 -15.74 -21.75
C GLU A 99 12.76 -14.70 -22.80
N ASP A 100 11.47 -14.35 -22.76
CA ASP A 100 10.88 -13.34 -23.65
C ASP A 100 11.14 -11.88 -23.20
N GLY A 101 11.85 -11.68 -22.09
CA GLY A 101 12.10 -10.38 -21.47
C GLY A 101 11.08 -9.94 -20.44
N GLY A 102 10.04 -10.72 -20.20
CA GLY A 102 9.07 -10.50 -19.14
C GLY A 102 9.66 -10.74 -17.75
N LEU A 103 8.90 -10.38 -16.71
CA LEU A 103 9.31 -10.51 -15.30
C LEU A 103 8.27 -11.27 -14.48
N ILE A 104 8.76 -12.02 -13.51
CA ILE A 104 7.98 -12.46 -12.36
C ILE A 104 8.46 -11.64 -11.16
N LEU A 105 7.56 -10.90 -10.57
CA LEU A 105 7.83 -10.05 -9.41
C LEU A 105 7.04 -10.51 -8.19
N SER A 106 7.62 -10.37 -7.02
CA SER A 106 6.90 -10.49 -5.75
C SER A 106 6.77 -9.14 -5.07
N GLY A 107 5.74 -9.00 -4.27
CA GLY A 107 5.51 -7.86 -3.40
C GLY A 107 4.88 -8.29 -2.09
N GLN A 108 4.82 -7.37 -1.14
CA GLN A 108 4.21 -7.58 0.17
C GLN A 108 3.08 -6.59 0.35
N ILE A 109 1.86 -7.07 0.44
CA ILE A 109 0.67 -6.23 0.57
C ILE A 109 -0.08 -6.54 1.87
N ALA A 110 -0.62 -5.52 2.50
CA ALA A 110 -1.52 -5.63 3.64
C ALA A 110 -3.00 -5.65 3.22
N HIS A 111 -3.31 -5.11 2.04
CA HIS A 111 -4.67 -5.03 1.52
C HIS A 111 -4.66 -5.12 -0.02
N PRO A 112 -5.67 -5.74 -0.65
CA PRO A 112 -5.79 -5.84 -2.10
C PRO A 112 -5.72 -4.50 -2.85
N ASN A 113 -6.18 -3.42 -2.24
CA ASN A 113 -6.09 -2.07 -2.82
C ASN A 113 -4.65 -1.55 -2.98
N GLN A 114 -3.65 -2.24 -2.43
CA GLN A 114 -2.25 -1.94 -2.70
C GLN A 114 -1.74 -2.52 -4.02
N ILE A 115 -2.46 -3.45 -4.63
CA ILE A 115 -2.03 -4.10 -5.88
C ILE A 115 -3.01 -3.86 -7.05
N TRP A 116 -4.31 -3.91 -6.84
CA TRP A 116 -5.29 -3.78 -7.92
C TRP A 116 -5.17 -2.50 -8.75
N PRO A 117 -4.98 -1.29 -8.18
CA PRO A 117 -4.80 -0.08 -8.99
C PRO A 117 -3.61 -0.17 -9.94
N THR A 118 -2.49 -0.73 -9.47
CA THR A 118 -1.30 -0.92 -10.30
C THR A 118 -1.58 -1.90 -11.43
N VAL A 119 -2.18 -3.05 -11.14
CA VAL A 119 -2.50 -4.05 -12.17
C VAL A 119 -3.48 -3.48 -13.20
N ARG A 120 -4.51 -2.75 -12.75
CA ARG A 120 -5.46 -2.09 -13.67
C ARG A 120 -4.78 -1.07 -14.59
N ALA A 121 -3.84 -0.29 -14.07
CA ALA A 121 -3.12 0.71 -14.84
C ALA A 121 -2.25 0.10 -15.97
N TRP A 122 -1.85 -1.15 -15.80
CA TRP A 122 -0.97 -1.85 -16.73
C TRP A 122 -1.66 -2.96 -17.53
N ILE A 123 -3.00 -3.03 -17.51
CA ILE A 123 -3.74 -3.95 -18.38
C ILE A 123 -3.44 -3.65 -19.85
N PRO A 124 -3.21 -4.65 -20.70
CA PRO A 124 -3.27 -6.10 -20.45
C PRO A 124 -1.92 -6.74 -20.07
N HIS A 125 -0.93 -5.96 -19.72
CA HIS A 125 0.47 -6.39 -19.62
C HIS A 125 0.86 -6.96 -18.25
N VAL A 126 0.04 -6.79 -17.23
CA VAL A 126 0.30 -7.27 -15.86
C VAL A 126 -0.83 -8.15 -15.38
N ARG A 127 -0.47 -9.28 -14.76
CA ARG A 127 -1.42 -10.25 -14.21
C ARG A 127 -0.96 -10.73 -12.85
N ILE A 128 -1.90 -10.88 -11.90
CA ILE A 128 -1.64 -11.49 -10.60
C ILE A 128 -1.61 -13.00 -10.77
N ILE A 129 -0.49 -13.64 -10.36
CA ILE A 129 -0.35 -15.10 -10.38
C ILE A 129 -0.80 -15.66 -9.03
N SER A 130 -0.43 -15.02 -7.94
CA SER A 130 -0.71 -15.48 -6.57
C SER A 130 -0.94 -14.28 -5.65
N PRO A 131 -1.89 -14.31 -4.73
CA PRO A 131 -2.93 -15.34 -4.56
C PRO A 131 -3.95 -15.34 -5.73
N GLU A 132 -4.36 -16.49 -6.15
CA GLU A 132 -5.34 -16.65 -7.25
C GLU A 132 -6.67 -15.91 -7.03
N PRO A 133 -7.27 -15.88 -5.81
CA PRO A 133 -8.49 -15.13 -5.56
C PRO A 133 -8.40 -13.64 -5.90
N LEU A 134 -7.24 -13.02 -5.79
CA LEU A 134 -7.04 -11.60 -6.14
C LEU A 134 -7.18 -11.36 -7.64
N GLN A 135 -6.68 -12.26 -8.46
CA GLN A 135 -6.84 -12.20 -9.91
C GLN A 135 -8.29 -12.46 -10.30
N ALA A 136 -8.92 -13.47 -9.70
CA ALA A 136 -10.32 -13.81 -9.97
C ALA A 136 -11.27 -12.65 -9.64
N GLU A 137 -11.07 -11.99 -8.53
CA GLU A 137 -11.86 -10.82 -8.12
C GLU A 137 -11.66 -9.64 -9.06
N LEU A 138 -10.41 -9.37 -9.48
CA LEU A 138 -10.12 -8.34 -10.48
C LEU A 138 -10.86 -8.64 -11.80
N GLU A 139 -10.84 -9.87 -12.27
CA GLU A 139 -11.54 -10.27 -13.49
C GLU A 139 -13.06 -10.09 -13.37
N GLN A 140 -13.64 -10.38 -12.20
CA GLN A 140 -15.06 -10.11 -11.93
C GLN A 140 -15.40 -8.62 -11.98
N GLN A 141 -14.54 -7.77 -11.40
CA GLN A 141 -14.70 -6.32 -11.45
C GLN A 141 -14.66 -5.81 -12.89
N LEU A 142 -13.77 -6.33 -13.71
CA LEU A 142 -13.67 -5.97 -15.14
C LEU A 142 -14.88 -6.44 -15.93
N LYS A 143 -15.40 -7.63 -15.69
CA LYS A 143 -16.65 -8.13 -16.30
C LYS A 143 -17.83 -7.25 -15.91
N ALA A 144 -17.95 -6.89 -14.64
CA ALA A 144 -18.99 -5.98 -14.16
C ALA A 144 -18.91 -4.62 -14.84
N TYR A 145 -17.70 -4.08 -15.00
CA TYR A 145 -17.47 -2.82 -15.70
C TYR A 145 -17.91 -2.88 -17.18
N LEU A 146 -17.57 -3.96 -17.89
CA LEU A 146 -17.96 -4.14 -19.28
C LEU A 146 -19.48 -4.30 -19.46
N ASN A 147 -20.19 -4.76 -18.44
CA ASN A 147 -21.64 -4.94 -18.45
C ASN A 147 -22.42 -3.72 -17.96
N LEU A 148 -21.74 -2.65 -17.55
CA LEU A 148 -22.38 -1.37 -17.12
C LEU A 148 -22.85 -0.50 -18.30
N ALA A 149 -22.50 -0.85 -19.50
CA ALA A 149 -22.86 -0.07 -20.71
C ALA A 149 -24.36 -0.17 -21.04
#